data_7afcf70f4854221b30b135a847adc307
#
_entry.id   7afcf70f4854221b30b135a847adc307
#
_cell.length_a   1.000
_cell.length_b   1.000
_cell.length_c   1.000
_cell.angle_alpha   90.00
_cell.angle_beta   90.00
_cell.angle_gamma   90.00
#
_symmetry.space_group_name_H-M   'P 1'
#
loop_
_entity.id
_entity.type
_entity.pdbx_description
1 polymer ?
#
loop_
_entity_poly.entity_id
_entity_poly.type
_entity_poly.pdbx_seq_one_letter_code
_entity_poly.pdbx_strand_id
1 'polypeptide(L)'
;MAIVTEVNSTDNPTSAPTQEQSENSTTSTSETKVMFTAEEIQKLLPHRYPFALVDKIIDYTPGKRAIGIKNVTINEPHFQGHFPGRPIMPGVLIVEAMAQVGGVVMTQVPKLKGGLFLFAGIDKVRFRRQVVPGDQLIMTVELLWIKQRRFGKMQAHAEVDGQLVAEGELMFSLVS
;
A
#
# COMPACT_ATOMS: atom_id res chain seq x y z
N MET A 1 -23.65 12.80 -18.41
CA MET A 1 -25.01 12.42 -18.86
C MET A 1 -25.55 11.47 -17.80
N ALA A 2 -26.42 11.99 -16.94
CA ALA A 2 -27.00 11.21 -15.83
C ALA A 2 -28.27 10.54 -16.35
N ILE A 3 -28.41 9.24 -16.12
CA ILE A 3 -29.65 8.51 -16.42
C ILE A 3 -30.38 8.31 -15.10
N VAL A 4 -31.53 8.97 -14.97
CA VAL A 4 -32.50 8.76 -13.90
C VAL A 4 -33.56 7.81 -14.44
N THR A 5 -33.83 6.70 -13.76
CA THR A 5 -34.97 5.83 -14.05
C THR A 5 -35.91 5.83 -12.84
N GLU A 6 -37.09 6.42 -13.02
CA GLU A 6 -38.20 6.30 -12.08
C GLU A 6 -38.86 4.93 -12.21
N VAL A 7 -39.23 4.31 -11.12
CA VAL A 7 -40.15 3.18 -11.08
C VAL A 7 -41.29 3.46 -10.13
N ASN A 8 -42.49 3.42 -10.68
CA ASN A 8 -43.77 3.65 -10.03
C ASN A 8 -44.19 2.45 -9.18
N SER A 9 -44.88 2.78 -8.08
CA SER A 9 -45.53 1.87 -7.12
C SER A 9 -46.86 1.34 -7.63
N THR A 10 -47.29 0.16 -7.18
CA THR A 10 -48.66 -0.09 -6.65
C THR A 10 -48.78 -1.40 -5.90
N ASP A 11 -49.35 -1.30 -4.72
CA ASP A 11 -50.32 -2.16 -4.02
C ASP A 11 -49.93 -3.45 -3.27
N ASN A 12 -50.16 -3.35 -1.98
CA ASN A 12 -50.38 -4.34 -0.91
C ASN A 12 -51.77 -5.01 -1.02
N PRO A 13 -52.16 -6.19 -0.41
CA PRO A 13 -52.04 -6.39 1.04
C PRO A 13 -51.86 -7.86 1.57
N THR A 14 -51.44 -7.92 2.87
CA THR A 14 -51.91 -8.82 3.95
C THR A 14 -51.53 -10.30 4.00
N SER A 15 -50.67 -10.69 4.92
CA SER A 15 -50.90 -11.61 6.06
C SER A 15 -49.61 -11.92 6.83
N ALA A 16 -49.66 -11.77 8.17
CA ALA A 16 -48.65 -12.28 9.12
C ALA A 16 -49.27 -13.53 9.81
N PRO A 17 -48.59 -14.28 10.72
CA PRO A 17 -47.18 -14.29 11.10
C PRO A 17 -46.58 -15.73 11.15
N THR A 18 -45.28 -15.87 11.15
CA THR A 18 -44.60 -16.97 11.87
C THR A 18 -43.17 -16.52 12.22
N GLN A 19 -42.82 -16.59 13.51
CA GLN A 19 -41.50 -16.35 14.06
C GLN A 19 -40.56 -17.50 13.67
N GLU A 20 -39.47 -17.18 13.02
CA GLU A 20 -38.26 -18.02 13.04
C GLU A 20 -37.06 -17.11 13.40
N GLN A 21 -36.42 -17.51 14.50
CA GLN A 21 -35.19 -16.93 14.98
C GLN A 21 -34.08 -17.22 13.96
N SER A 22 -33.59 -16.21 13.25
CA SER A 22 -32.35 -16.31 12.51
C SER A 22 -31.24 -15.68 13.33
N GLU A 23 -30.27 -16.49 13.68
CA GLU A 23 -29.03 -16.16 14.33
C GLU A 23 -28.33 -15.03 13.54
N ASN A 24 -28.13 -13.93 14.22
CA ASN A 24 -27.45 -12.75 13.71
C ASN A 24 -25.95 -13.04 13.71
N SER A 25 -25.40 -13.62 12.63
CA SER A 25 -23.96 -13.71 12.42
C SER A 25 -23.42 -12.32 12.14
N THR A 26 -23.05 -11.62 13.19
CA THR A 26 -22.33 -10.35 13.12
C THR A 26 -20.95 -10.61 12.50
N THR A 27 -20.84 -10.43 11.21
CA THR A 27 -19.54 -10.36 10.53
C THR A 27 -18.87 -9.08 11.02
N SER A 28 -18.03 -9.17 12.04
CA SER A 28 -17.20 -8.08 12.48
C SER A 28 -16.17 -7.78 11.37
N THR A 29 -16.47 -6.84 10.52
CA THR A 29 -15.49 -6.16 9.70
C THR A 29 -14.51 -5.48 10.65
N SER A 30 -13.36 -6.09 10.89
CA SER A 30 -12.28 -5.44 11.64
C SER A 30 -11.85 -4.20 10.88
N GLU A 31 -12.24 -3.03 11.36
CA GLU A 31 -11.76 -1.76 10.80
C GLU A 31 -10.23 -1.74 10.88
N THR A 32 -9.57 -1.72 9.72
CA THR A 32 -8.11 -1.63 9.65
C THR A 32 -7.70 -0.26 10.20
N LYS A 33 -7.08 -0.23 11.37
CA LYS A 33 -6.61 1.00 12.00
C LYS A 33 -5.53 1.66 11.13
N VAL A 34 -5.82 2.84 10.58
CA VAL A 34 -4.86 3.64 9.84
C VAL A 34 -3.88 4.27 10.83
N MET A 35 -2.57 4.02 10.63
CA MET A 35 -1.51 4.60 11.46
C MET A 35 -0.99 5.93 10.91
N PHE A 36 -0.89 6.06 9.56
CA PHE A 36 -0.57 7.31 8.85
C PHE A 36 -1.43 7.44 7.61
N THR A 37 -2.05 8.60 7.46
CA THR A 37 -2.77 9.02 6.24
C THR A 37 -1.79 9.43 5.14
N ALA A 38 -2.28 9.62 3.92
CA ALA A 38 -1.47 10.12 2.80
C ALA A 38 -0.82 11.48 3.11
N GLU A 39 -1.56 12.40 3.75
CA GLU A 39 -1.05 13.72 4.13
C GLU A 39 0.07 13.63 5.17
N GLU A 40 -0.03 12.71 6.13
CA GLU A 40 1.00 12.47 7.14
C GLU A 40 2.25 11.84 6.51
N ILE A 41 2.07 10.88 5.57
CA ILE A 41 3.18 10.28 4.81
C ILE A 41 3.91 11.36 4.00
N GLN A 42 3.21 12.30 3.37
CA GLN A 42 3.82 13.40 2.64
C GLN A 42 4.63 14.37 3.52
N LYS A 43 4.38 14.42 4.83
CA LYS A 43 5.21 15.17 5.78
C LYS A 43 6.50 14.41 6.15
N LEU A 44 6.48 13.09 6.03
CA LEU A 44 7.61 12.20 6.34
C LEU A 44 8.52 11.97 5.12
N LEU A 45 7.92 11.86 3.91
CA LEU A 45 8.63 11.55 2.67
C LEU A 45 8.63 12.75 1.71
N PRO A 46 9.73 12.97 0.96
CA PRO A 46 9.81 14.05 -0.02
C PRO A 46 9.00 13.79 -1.30
N HIS A 47 8.63 12.54 -1.55
CA HIS A 47 7.95 12.13 -2.78
C HIS A 47 6.60 12.81 -2.98
N ARG A 48 6.31 13.21 -4.23
CA ARG A 48 5.04 13.83 -4.66
C ARG A 48 4.56 13.17 -5.95
N TYR A 49 3.36 13.50 -6.37
CA TYR A 49 2.84 13.07 -7.66
C TYR A 49 3.83 13.37 -8.80
N PRO A 50 4.06 12.44 -9.72
CA PRO A 50 3.43 11.11 -9.86
C PRO A 50 4.15 10.00 -9.09
N PHE A 51 5.10 10.31 -8.21
CA PHE A 51 6.02 9.38 -7.57
C PHE A 51 5.73 9.11 -6.08
N ALA A 52 4.60 9.58 -5.56
CA ALA A 52 4.11 9.20 -4.23
C ALA A 52 3.35 7.86 -4.35
N LEU A 53 3.99 6.77 -3.95
CA LEU A 53 3.51 5.41 -4.19
C LEU A 53 2.97 4.71 -2.94
N VAL A 54 2.67 5.45 -1.86
CA VAL A 54 2.08 4.90 -0.63
C VAL A 54 0.86 5.73 -0.26
N ASP A 55 -0.32 5.08 -0.18
CA ASP A 55 -1.58 5.75 0.11
C ASP A 55 -1.86 5.85 1.61
N LYS A 56 -1.43 4.85 2.40
CA LYS A 56 -1.54 4.85 3.86
C LYS A 56 -0.63 3.81 4.51
N ILE A 57 -0.35 3.99 5.80
CA ILE A 57 0.29 2.99 6.65
C ILE A 57 -0.78 2.42 7.59
N ILE A 58 -0.90 1.09 7.65
CA ILE A 58 -1.93 0.38 8.41
C ILE A 58 -1.38 -0.35 9.64
N ASP A 59 -0.07 -0.59 9.68
CA ASP A 59 0.62 -1.11 10.86
C ASP A 59 2.02 -0.50 10.92
N TYR A 60 2.48 -0.19 12.12
CA TYR A 60 3.73 0.50 12.32
C TYR A 60 4.36 0.23 13.68
N THR A 61 5.63 -0.18 13.65
CA THR A 61 6.49 -0.27 14.82
C THR A 61 7.70 0.65 14.61
N PRO A 62 7.85 1.73 15.40
CA PRO A 62 8.90 2.74 15.20
C PRO A 62 10.29 2.13 15.05
N GLY A 63 10.98 2.48 13.96
CA GLY A 63 12.34 2.03 13.66
C GLY A 63 12.51 0.53 13.45
N LYS A 64 11.43 -0.21 13.24
CA LYS A 64 11.47 -1.67 13.04
C LYS A 64 10.71 -2.12 11.80
N ARG A 65 9.42 -1.78 11.70
CA ARG A 65 8.53 -2.36 10.68
C ARG A 65 7.41 -1.39 10.32
N ALA A 66 6.96 -1.47 9.07
CA ALA A 66 5.70 -0.85 8.63
C ALA A 66 4.99 -1.75 7.63
N ILE A 67 3.65 -1.64 7.59
CA ILE A 67 2.82 -2.15 6.51
C ILE A 67 2.16 -0.97 5.82
N GLY A 68 2.45 -0.79 4.54
CA GLY A 68 1.88 0.23 3.68
C GLY A 68 0.91 -0.34 2.67
N ILE A 69 -0.02 0.50 2.24
CA ILE A 69 -0.97 0.20 1.15
C ILE A 69 -0.71 1.13 -0.01
N LYS A 70 -0.73 0.56 -1.23
CA LYS A 70 -0.89 1.28 -2.48
C LYS A 70 -2.09 0.74 -3.25
N ASN A 71 -3.02 1.61 -3.61
CA ASN A 71 -4.08 1.29 -4.55
C ASN A 71 -3.57 1.52 -5.98
N VAL A 72 -3.68 0.52 -6.82
CA VAL A 72 -3.23 0.59 -8.21
C VAL A 72 -4.39 1.02 -9.08
N THR A 73 -4.27 2.18 -9.75
CA THR A 73 -5.36 2.73 -10.57
C THR A 73 -4.94 2.97 -12.01
N ILE A 74 -5.89 2.82 -12.95
CA ILE A 74 -5.64 3.05 -14.38
C ILE A 74 -5.21 4.51 -14.70
N ASN A 75 -5.49 5.46 -13.81
CA ASN A 75 -5.14 6.86 -13.96
C ASN A 75 -3.65 7.16 -13.69
N GLU A 76 -2.85 6.17 -13.29
CA GLU A 76 -1.43 6.39 -13.08
C GLU A 76 -0.67 6.50 -14.40
N PRO A 77 0.22 7.49 -14.55
CA PRO A 77 0.80 7.86 -15.85
C PRO A 77 1.65 6.75 -16.48
N HIS A 78 2.23 5.86 -15.69
CA HIS A 78 3.04 4.76 -16.21
C HIS A 78 2.24 3.75 -17.06
N PHE A 79 0.91 3.64 -16.85
CA PHE A 79 0.06 2.75 -17.65
C PHE A 79 -0.14 3.21 -19.09
N GLN A 80 0.16 4.47 -19.42
CA GLN A 80 0.13 4.95 -20.79
C GLN A 80 1.18 4.25 -21.67
N GLY A 81 2.29 3.84 -21.06
CA GLY A 81 3.40 3.18 -21.77
C GLY A 81 3.68 1.73 -21.35
N HIS A 82 3.18 1.28 -20.19
CA HIS A 82 3.53 -0.05 -19.67
C HIS A 82 2.28 -0.94 -19.43
N PHE A 83 1.60 -1.50 -20.43
CA PHE A 83 1.80 -1.39 -21.86
C PHE A 83 0.50 -0.97 -22.53
N PRO A 84 0.50 -0.32 -23.73
CA PRO A 84 -0.72 0.00 -24.45
C PRO A 84 -1.61 -1.23 -24.65
N GLY A 85 -2.88 -1.15 -24.22
CA GLY A 85 -3.84 -2.25 -24.29
C GLY A 85 -3.68 -3.36 -23.24
N ARG A 86 -2.57 -3.37 -22.49
CA ARG A 86 -2.32 -4.33 -21.39
C ARG A 86 -1.62 -3.65 -20.21
N PRO A 87 -2.34 -2.90 -19.37
CA PRO A 87 -1.75 -2.17 -18.26
C PRO A 87 -1.23 -3.13 -17.20
N ILE A 88 0.08 -3.07 -16.94
CA ILE A 88 0.77 -3.84 -15.89
C ILE A 88 1.63 -2.86 -15.12
N MET A 89 1.57 -2.88 -13.79
CA MET A 89 2.43 -2.05 -12.96
C MET A 89 3.90 -2.45 -13.15
N PRO A 90 4.80 -1.50 -13.48
CA PRO A 90 6.22 -1.83 -13.58
C PRO A 90 6.75 -2.41 -12.28
N GLY A 91 7.44 -3.56 -12.34
CA GLY A 91 7.98 -4.21 -11.15
C GLY A 91 8.93 -3.31 -10.37
N VAL A 92 9.72 -2.48 -11.05
CA VAL A 92 10.60 -1.51 -10.42
C VAL A 92 9.85 -0.45 -9.59
N LEU A 93 8.60 -0.12 -9.95
CA LEU A 93 7.75 0.78 -9.17
C LEU A 93 7.14 0.07 -7.95
N ILE A 94 6.98 -1.25 -7.98
CA ILE A 94 6.61 -2.03 -6.79
C ILE A 94 7.78 -1.99 -5.78
N VAL A 95 9.02 -2.15 -6.26
CA VAL A 95 10.22 -2.04 -5.42
C VAL A 95 10.33 -0.64 -4.82
N GLU A 96 10.10 0.39 -5.62
CA GLU A 96 10.09 1.78 -5.13
C GLU A 96 8.98 2.02 -4.09
N ALA A 97 7.77 1.51 -4.31
CA ALA A 97 6.68 1.63 -3.34
C ALA A 97 7.05 0.97 -1.99
N MET A 98 7.65 -0.23 -2.02
CA MET A 98 8.20 -0.87 -0.83
C MET A 98 9.31 -0.02 -0.17
N ALA A 99 10.16 0.62 -0.97
CA ALA A 99 11.21 1.50 -0.46
C ALA A 99 10.62 2.73 0.26
N GLN A 100 9.55 3.30 -0.25
CA GLN A 100 8.86 4.43 0.38
C GLN A 100 8.24 4.02 1.72
N VAL A 101 7.64 2.82 1.82
CA VAL A 101 7.21 2.26 3.14
C VAL A 101 8.41 2.16 4.08
N GLY A 102 9.55 1.66 3.59
CA GLY A 102 10.81 1.61 4.34
C GLY A 102 11.31 3.00 4.76
N GLY A 103 11.14 4.00 3.90
CA GLY A 103 11.43 5.40 4.22
C GLY A 103 10.66 5.90 5.44
N VAL A 104 9.37 5.55 5.57
CA VAL A 104 8.57 5.88 6.75
C VAL A 104 9.19 5.27 8.01
N VAL A 105 9.67 4.01 7.96
CA VAL A 105 10.36 3.37 9.09
C VAL A 105 11.64 4.15 9.45
N MET A 106 12.45 4.54 8.46
CA MET A 106 13.75 5.19 8.66
C MET A 106 13.62 6.61 9.21
N THR A 107 12.64 7.40 8.76
CA THR A 107 12.43 8.78 9.24
C THR A 107 12.13 8.85 10.73
N GLN A 108 11.64 7.78 11.33
CA GLN A 108 11.30 7.70 12.74
C GLN A 108 12.44 7.13 13.63
N VAL A 109 13.60 6.81 13.04
CA VAL A 109 14.78 6.39 13.81
C VAL A 109 15.48 7.62 14.39
N PRO A 110 15.53 7.81 15.73
CA PRO A 110 15.99 9.06 16.33
C PRO A 110 17.42 9.50 15.93
N LYS A 111 18.28 8.52 15.60
CA LYS A 111 19.69 8.74 15.25
C LYS A 111 19.92 9.09 13.77
N LEU A 112 18.85 9.08 12.96
CA LEU A 112 18.88 9.29 11.51
C LEU A 112 18.06 10.54 11.09
N LYS A 113 17.85 11.47 12.03
CA LYS A 113 17.07 12.68 11.75
C LYS A 113 17.84 13.63 10.83
N GLY A 114 17.14 14.09 9.81
CA GLY A 114 17.64 15.03 8.79
C GLY A 114 18.40 14.33 7.66
N GLY A 115 18.20 14.79 6.44
CA GLY A 115 18.79 14.26 5.23
C GLY A 115 17.83 13.40 4.40
N LEU A 116 18.29 13.05 3.21
CA LEU A 116 17.54 12.28 2.22
C LEU A 116 18.04 10.83 2.21
N PHE A 117 17.13 9.88 2.21
CA PHE A 117 17.46 8.46 2.01
C PHE A 117 17.46 8.14 0.51
N LEU A 118 18.59 7.66 0.01
CA LEU A 118 18.74 7.19 -1.36
C LEU A 118 18.96 5.67 -1.38
N PHE A 119 18.52 5.02 -2.45
CA PHE A 119 18.91 3.64 -2.69
C PHE A 119 20.43 3.50 -2.76
N ALA A 120 20.99 2.56 -2.01
CA ALA A 120 22.40 2.15 -2.06
C ALA A 120 22.57 0.76 -2.71
N GLY A 121 21.50 -0.03 -2.73
CA GLY A 121 21.50 -1.34 -3.36
C GLY A 121 20.13 -2.01 -3.27
N ILE A 122 19.92 -2.95 -4.17
CA ILE A 122 18.70 -3.78 -4.25
C ILE A 122 19.18 -5.22 -4.49
N ASP A 123 18.90 -6.10 -3.53
CA ASP A 123 19.34 -7.48 -3.54
C ASP A 123 18.15 -8.44 -3.56
N LYS A 124 18.34 -9.64 -4.12
CA LYS A 124 17.41 -10.77 -4.04
C LYS A 124 15.99 -10.46 -4.51
N VAL A 125 15.82 -9.46 -5.37
CA VAL A 125 14.51 -9.09 -5.88
C VAL A 125 13.93 -10.19 -6.76
N ARG A 126 12.67 -10.54 -6.51
CA ARG A 126 11.88 -11.48 -7.31
C ARG A 126 10.49 -10.92 -7.53
N PHE A 127 10.02 -10.98 -8.76
CA PHE A 127 8.65 -10.69 -9.15
C PHE A 127 7.93 -12.00 -9.40
N ARG A 128 6.82 -12.25 -8.69
CA ARG A 128 6.10 -13.54 -8.69
C ARG A 128 4.83 -13.49 -9.52
N ARG A 129 4.18 -12.31 -9.54
CA ARG A 129 2.91 -12.09 -10.24
C ARG A 129 2.87 -10.69 -10.82
N GLN A 130 2.06 -10.54 -11.89
CA GLN A 130 1.72 -9.23 -12.44
C GLN A 130 0.76 -8.52 -11.49
N VAL A 131 0.92 -7.20 -11.40
CA VAL A 131 0.04 -6.28 -10.68
C VAL A 131 -0.63 -5.39 -11.71
N VAL A 132 -1.94 -5.26 -11.64
CA VAL A 132 -2.76 -4.56 -12.66
C VAL A 132 -3.67 -3.51 -12.00
N PRO A 133 -4.21 -2.55 -12.76
CA PRO A 133 -5.21 -1.62 -12.23
C PRO A 133 -6.40 -2.34 -11.59
N GLY A 134 -6.78 -1.92 -10.39
CA GLY A 134 -7.78 -2.56 -9.53
C GLY A 134 -7.18 -3.33 -8.37
N ASP A 135 -5.90 -3.72 -8.44
CA ASP A 135 -5.22 -4.39 -7.34
C ASP A 135 -4.92 -3.41 -6.19
N GLN A 136 -4.84 -3.97 -4.98
CA GLN A 136 -4.31 -3.28 -3.81
C GLN A 136 -3.04 -3.99 -3.33
N LEU A 137 -1.91 -3.30 -3.39
CA LEU A 137 -0.66 -3.78 -2.83
C LEU A 137 -0.63 -3.60 -1.32
N ILE A 138 -0.39 -4.67 -0.59
CA ILE A 138 -0.05 -4.66 0.84
C ILE A 138 1.45 -4.90 0.95
N MET A 139 2.18 -3.92 1.42
CA MET A 139 3.65 -3.94 1.43
C MET A 139 4.16 -3.98 2.87
N THR A 140 4.81 -5.07 3.24
CA THR A 140 5.47 -5.22 4.54
C THR A 140 6.97 -4.96 4.39
N VAL A 141 7.51 -4.09 5.24
CA VAL A 141 8.93 -3.75 5.25
C VAL A 141 9.47 -3.81 6.67
N GLU A 142 10.55 -4.55 6.87
CA GLU A 142 11.20 -4.77 8.16
C GLU A 142 12.66 -4.35 8.13
N LEU A 143 13.07 -3.56 9.10
CA LEU A 143 14.46 -3.12 9.25
C LEU A 143 15.32 -4.28 9.77
N LEU A 144 16.31 -4.70 8.97
CA LEU A 144 17.27 -5.74 9.34
C LEU A 144 18.42 -5.18 10.19
N TRP A 145 19.01 -4.07 9.74
CA TRP A 145 20.11 -3.41 10.45
C TRP A 145 20.31 -1.95 10.01
N ILE A 146 20.96 -1.18 10.88
CA ILE A 146 21.53 0.14 10.60
C ILE A 146 23.03 0.10 10.93
N LYS A 147 23.86 0.58 10.01
CA LYS A 147 25.31 0.69 10.17
C LYS A 147 25.78 2.13 9.99
N GLN A 148 26.80 2.53 10.78
CA GLN A 148 27.46 3.84 10.71
C GLN A 148 26.50 5.04 10.77
N ARG A 149 25.28 4.88 11.32
CA ARG A 149 24.21 5.91 11.33
C ARG A 149 23.91 6.48 9.93
N ARG A 150 24.21 5.73 8.88
CA ARG A 150 24.11 6.18 7.49
C ARG A 150 23.47 5.16 6.58
N PHE A 151 23.77 3.88 6.79
CA PHE A 151 23.27 2.80 5.93
C PHE A 151 22.21 2.00 6.67
N GLY A 152 21.13 1.68 5.98
CA GLY A 152 20.11 0.75 6.47
C GLY A 152 19.82 -0.33 5.44
N LYS A 153 19.53 -1.55 5.90
CA LYS A 153 19.06 -2.65 5.08
C LYS A 153 17.72 -3.16 5.61
N MET A 154 16.81 -3.41 4.69
CA MET A 154 15.45 -3.86 4.99
C MET A 154 15.10 -5.09 4.18
N GLN A 155 14.31 -5.99 4.76
CA GLN A 155 13.55 -7.00 4.05
C GLN A 155 12.21 -6.41 3.66
N ALA A 156 11.80 -6.63 2.42
CA ALA A 156 10.51 -6.14 1.91
C ALA A 156 9.78 -7.22 1.11
N HIS A 157 8.46 -7.25 1.23
CA HIS A 157 7.59 -8.01 0.34
C HIS A 157 6.27 -7.28 0.10
N ALA A 158 5.66 -7.56 -1.03
CA ALA A 158 4.38 -7.02 -1.44
C ALA A 158 3.43 -8.16 -1.82
N GLU A 159 2.16 -8.03 -1.46
CA GLU A 159 1.10 -9.00 -1.69
C GLU A 159 -0.12 -8.31 -2.32
N VAL A 160 -0.88 -9.10 -3.10
CA VAL A 160 -2.23 -8.77 -3.59
C VAL A 160 -3.12 -9.96 -3.24
N ASP A 161 -4.24 -9.70 -2.53
CA ASP A 161 -5.18 -10.73 -2.07
C ASP A 161 -4.49 -11.88 -1.29
N GLY A 162 -3.51 -11.53 -0.43
CA GLY A 162 -2.72 -12.46 0.36
C GLY A 162 -1.74 -13.33 -0.45
N GLN A 163 -1.52 -13.02 -1.73
CA GLN A 163 -0.56 -13.74 -2.56
C GLN A 163 0.67 -12.88 -2.84
N LEU A 164 1.86 -13.44 -2.62
CA LEU A 164 3.13 -12.77 -2.84
C LEU A 164 3.30 -12.36 -4.31
N VAL A 165 3.50 -11.06 -4.56
CA VAL A 165 3.74 -10.52 -5.90
C VAL A 165 5.18 -10.07 -6.11
N ALA A 166 5.84 -9.55 -5.06
CA ALA A 166 7.23 -9.16 -5.11
C ALA A 166 7.89 -9.27 -3.74
N GLU A 167 9.20 -9.51 -3.73
CA GLU A 167 10.02 -9.54 -2.51
C GLU A 167 11.44 -9.08 -2.82
N GLY A 168 12.20 -8.63 -1.81
CA GLY A 168 13.60 -8.26 -1.96
C GLY A 168 14.22 -7.67 -0.70
N GLU A 169 15.53 -7.44 -0.75
CA GLU A 169 16.29 -6.73 0.27
C GLU A 169 16.66 -5.34 -0.28
N LEU A 170 16.35 -4.30 0.46
CA LEU A 170 16.52 -2.91 0.04
C LEU A 170 17.56 -2.25 0.95
N MET A 171 18.59 -1.65 0.35
CA MET A 171 19.62 -0.89 1.08
C MET A 171 19.48 0.61 0.81
N PHE A 172 19.59 1.38 1.87
CA PHE A 172 19.52 2.83 1.84
C PHE A 172 20.78 3.46 2.38
N SER A 173 21.12 4.63 1.84
CA SER A 173 22.15 5.53 2.36
C SER A 173 21.54 6.87 2.68
N LEU A 174 21.77 7.38 3.90
CA LEU A 174 21.46 8.74 4.28
C LEU A 174 22.47 9.69 3.66
N VAL A 175 21.99 10.69 2.94
CA VAL A 175 22.79 11.80 2.41
C VAL A 175 22.32 13.11 3.06
N SER A 176 23.26 13.94 3.44
CA SER A 176 23.06 15.28 4.03
C SER A 176 22.94 16.34 2.95
#